data_40824979d06c1796db4577b450b23a58
#
_entry.id   40824979d06c1796db4577b450b23a58
#
_cell.length_a   1.000
_cell.length_b   1.000
_cell.length_c   1.000
_cell.angle_alpha   90.00
_cell.angle_beta   90.00
_cell.angle_gamma   90.00
#
_symmetry.space_group_name_H-M   'P 1'
#
loop_
_entity.id
_entity.type
_entity.pdbx_description
1 polymer ?
#
loop_
_entity_poly.entity_id
_entity_poly.type
_entity_poly.pdbx_seq_one_letter_code
_entity_poly.pdbx_strand_id
1 'polypeptide(L)'
;MKNIINKSRIAIFVLVSGCGNNDKNKKESPALAVGTNQIQPAVSGSFASSAEPNVVAEQAAATDIAVSVDGKIMKKSELESNVKDRIKMLKGKIPADKQKEFRENVKKSLVNNFIMKTLLIDEMAKKKIEVSDQEIKVFTDKIKASLPPNKTLDEFLKANKVSKEEIVFGAKVAKFANMEIGIKAKPTQKEISKFYKDNSEKFVAPESVHVRHILVAVNKGDSDKIKADKKEKIENLRKQLLKGDDFAELARKNSDCPSKETGGDLNFIRKGQTVKPFEDAAFSQEKNVIGPVITTEFGYHIIQVLDRKPAKTIALDEVKDKISAYLAQQEQSKAFADILKKLKENAKIIVY
;
A
#
# COMPACT_ATOMS: atom_id res chain seq x y z
N MET A 1 10.40 -11.34 1.50
CA MET A 1 9.65 -11.35 0.22
C MET A 1 9.53 -9.91 -0.26
N LYS A 2 10.07 -9.60 -1.44
CA LYS A 2 10.13 -8.23 -1.99
C LYS A 2 8.71 -7.77 -2.32
N ASN A 3 8.29 -6.65 -1.72
CA ASN A 3 7.04 -5.96 -2.04
C ASN A 3 7.01 -5.60 -3.53
N ILE A 4 6.16 -6.27 -4.28
CA ILE A 4 5.85 -5.91 -5.66
C ILE A 4 4.89 -4.73 -5.59
N ILE A 5 5.46 -3.53 -5.63
CA ILE A 5 4.71 -2.28 -5.77
C ILE A 5 4.08 -2.28 -7.14
N ASN A 6 2.77 -2.47 -7.18
CA ASN A 6 2.00 -2.44 -8.40
C ASN A 6 1.83 -0.98 -8.86
N LYS A 7 2.69 -0.57 -9.81
CA LYS A 7 2.71 0.76 -10.42
C LYS A 7 1.58 0.87 -11.45
N SER A 8 0.42 1.36 -11.09
CA SER A 8 -0.60 1.68 -12.09
C SER A 8 -1.59 2.74 -11.61
N ARG A 9 -1.60 3.88 -12.29
CA ARG A 9 -2.74 4.78 -12.57
C ARG A 9 -3.65 5.18 -11.39
N ILE A 10 -3.09 5.79 -10.33
CA ILE A 10 -3.81 5.99 -9.07
C ILE A 10 -4.24 7.43 -8.83
N ALA A 11 -3.61 8.39 -9.44
CA ALA A 11 -3.67 9.77 -9.00
C ALA A 11 -5.06 10.43 -9.08
N ILE A 12 -5.93 9.98 -9.97
CA ILE A 12 -7.22 10.64 -10.22
C ILE A 12 -8.34 10.05 -9.35
N PHE A 13 -8.17 8.83 -8.87
CA PHE A 13 -9.19 8.09 -8.11
C PHE A 13 -8.97 8.03 -6.59
N VAL A 14 -8.01 8.75 -6.04
CA VAL A 14 -7.77 8.77 -4.58
C VAL A 14 -8.99 9.23 -3.77
N LEU A 15 -9.84 10.07 -4.36
CA LEU A 15 -11.10 10.49 -3.74
C LEU A 15 -12.26 9.51 -3.99
N VAL A 16 -12.14 8.60 -4.95
CA VAL A 16 -13.25 7.71 -5.39
C VAL A 16 -13.02 6.26 -4.99
N SER A 17 -11.79 5.85 -4.67
CA SER A 17 -11.46 4.45 -4.37
C SER A 17 -11.73 4.01 -2.91
N GLY A 18 -12.37 4.85 -2.11
CA GLY A 18 -12.86 4.47 -0.78
C GLY A 18 -14.10 3.57 -0.78
N CYS A 19 -14.65 3.23 -1.94
CA CYS A 19 -15.89 2.46 -2.05
C CYS A 19 -15.65 1.10 -2.70
N GLY A 20 -15.58 0.07 -1.90
CA GLY A 20 -15.85 -1.26 -2.39
C GLY A 20 -14.87 -2.32 -1.95
N ASN A 21 -15.09 -2.91 -0.86
CA ASN A 21 -15.51 -4.29 -0.69
C ASN A 21 -15.81 -4.53 0.79
N ASN A 22 -17.09 -4.55 1.11
CA ASN A 22 -17.57 -5.17 2.32
C ASN A 22 -17.57 -6.69 2.10
N ASP A 23 -16.42 -7.32 2.06
CA ASP A 23 -16.30 -8.73 2.36
C ASP A 23 -16.12 -8.87 3.86
N LYS A 24 -17.22 -9.19 4.51
CA LYS A 24 -17.27 -9.68 5.88
C LYS A 24 -16.48 -10.99 5.93
N ASN A 25 -15.22 -10.93 6.28
CA ASN A 25 -14.38 -11.93 6.93
C ASN A 25 -12.92 -11.79 6.52
N LYS A 26 -12.26 -10.78 7.08
CA LYS A 26 -10.84 -10.87 7.44
C LYS A 26 -10.52 -9.77 8.44
N LYS A 27 -10.20 -10.18 9.66
CA LYS A 27 -9.57 -9.32 10.65
C LYS A 27 -8.16 -9.00 10.15
N GLU A 28 -8.02 -7.93 9.40
CA GLU A 28 -6.74 -7.30 9.16
C GLU A 28 -6.74 -5.95 9.88
N SER A 29 -5.94 -5.88 10.91
CA SER A 29 -5.69 -4.64 11.66
C SER A 29 -5.10 -3.60 10.73
N PRO A 30 -5.63 -2.37 10.66
CA PRO A 30 -4.97 -1.28 9.98
C PRO A 30 -3.75 -0.89 10.81
N ALA A 31 -2.58 -1.34 10.41
CA ALA A 31 -1.34 -0.82 10.93
C ALA A 31 -1.28 0.66 10.56
N LEU A 32 -1.21 1.54 11.55
CA LEU A 32 -0.77 2.91 11.38
C LEU A 32 0.74 2.87 11.09
N ALA A 33 1.09 2.42 9.88
CA ALA A 33 2.45 2.51 9.40
C ALA A 33 2.78 3.98 9.23
N VAL A 34 3.71 4.46 10.01
CA VAL A 34 4.46 5.67 9.73
C VAL A 34 5.28 5.38 8.47
N GLY A 35 4.84 5.90 7.35
CA GLY A 35 5.57 5.78 6.10
C GLY A 35 4.71 5.28 4.95
N THR A 36 4.48 6.18 4.01
CA THR A 36 3.99 6.00 2.64
C THR A 36 2.60 5.41 2.47
N ASN A 37 1.65 6.28 2.15
CA ASN A 37 0.36 5.97 1.58
C ASN A 37 0.52 4.99 0.40
N GLN A 38 0.23 3.73 0.62
CA GLN A 38 0.03 2.78 -0.47
C GLN A 38 -1.41 2.91 -0.95
N ILE A 39 -1.55 3.62 -2.04
CA ILE A 39 -2.80 3.76 -2.77
C ILE A 39 -2.82 2.69 -3.85
N GLN A 40 -3.79 1.80 -3.82
CA GLN A 40 -4.02 0.83 -4.90
C GLN A 40 -4.70 1.49 -6.10
N PRO A 41 -4.30 1.14 -7.34
CA PRO A 41 -4.71 1.85 -8.53
C PRO A 41 -6.05 1.41 -9.10
N ALA A 42 -6.87 2.39 -9.42
CA ALA A 42 -7.98 2.23 -10.33
C ALA A 42 -7.57 2.67 -11.75
N VAL A 43 -8.18 2.03 -12.72
CA VAL A 43 -7.84 1.98 -14.13
C VAL A 43 -8.33 3.19 -14.91
N SER A 44 -7.50 3.75 -15.79
CA SER A 44 -7.95 4.57 -16.90
C SER A 44 -7.97 3.74 -18.19
N GLY A 45 -9.12 3.67 -18.84
CA GLY A 45 -9.20 3.33 -20.25
C GLY A 45 -9.01 4.61 -21.06
N SER A 46 -8.14 4.61 -22.05
CA SER A 46 -8.05 5.70 -23.00
C SER A 46 -9.32 5.71 -23.85
N PHE A 47 -10.06 6.82 -23.76
CA PHE A 47 -11.09 7.11 -24.76
C PHE A 47 -10.49 8.09 -25.76
N ALA A 48 -10.41 7.66 -27.00
CA ALA A 48 -10.16 8.55 -28.11
C ALA A 48 -11.32 9.57 -28.19
N SER A 49 -10.97 10.84 -28.24
CA SER A 49 -11.91 11.93 -28.55
C SER A 49 -12.41 11.71 -29.98
N SER A 50 -13.68 11.47 -30.15
CA SER A 50 -14.32 11.65 -31.43
C SER A 50 -15.48 12.61 -31.25
N ALA A 51 -15.36 13.76 -31.91
CA ALA A 51 -16.36 14.59 -32.58
C ALA A 51 -17.81 14.58 -32.09
N GLU A 52 -18.40 15.73 -32.22
CA GLU A 52 -19.79 16.18 -32.03
C GLU A 52 -20.90 15.12 -32.22
N PRO A 53 -22.04 15.29 -31.56
CA PRO A 53 -23.11 14.29 -31.60
C PRO A 53 -23.81 14.34 -32.95
N ASN A 54 -23.42 13.48 -33.86
CA ASN A 54 -24.27 13.14 -35.00
C ASN A 54 -25.31 12.14 -34.46
N VAL A 55 -26.55 12.63 -34.31
CA VAL A 55 -27.71 11.83 -33.99
C VAL A 55 -28.06 10.99 -35.21
N VAL A 56 -27.40 9.84 -35.30
CA VAL A 56 -27.93 8.71 -36.07
C VAL A 56 -27.99 7.56 -35.04
N ALA A 57 -29.23 7.30 -34.60
CA ALA A 57 -29.55 6.12 -33.82
C ALA A 57 -29.38 4.89 -34.72
N GLU A 58 -28.12 4.46 -34.90
CA GLU A 58 -27.83 3.12 -35.40
C GLU A 58 -28.13 2.19 -34.23
N GLN A 59 -29.19 1.40 -34.37
CA GLN A 59 -29.54 0.29 -33.49
C GLN A 59 -28.37 -0.68 -33.49
N ALA A 60 -27.35 -0.40 -32.66
CA ALA A 60 -26.36 -1.41 -32.32
C ALA A 60 -27.13 -2.60 -31.75
N ALA A 61 -27.05 -3.75 -32.40
CA ALA A 61 -27.77 -4.94 -31.99
C ALA A 61 -27.54 -5.12 -30.48
N ALA A 62 -28.62 -5.32 -29.70
CA ALA A 62 -28.61 -5.42 -28.24
C ALA A 62 -27.60 -6.45 -27.68
N THR A 63 -27.04 -7.27 -28.55
CA THR A 63 -26.04 -8.31 -28.29
C THR A 63 -24.63 -7.79 -27.97
N ASP A 64 -24.22 -6.57 -28.43
CA ASP A 64 -22.86 -6.03 -28.22
C ASP A 64 -22.76 -5.01 -27.03
N ILE A 65 -23.82 -4.79 -26.29
CA ILE A 65 -23.80 -3.88 -25.13
C ILE A 65 -23.33 -4.65 -23.91
N ALA A 66 -22.30 -4.12 -23.21
CA ALA A 66 -21.83 -4.62 -21.91
C ALA A 66 -22.55 -3.94 -20.74
N VAL A 67 -22.73 -2.62 -20.84
CA VAL A 67 -23.43 -1.82 -19.81
C VAL A 67 -24.04 -0.58 -20.44
N SER A 68 -25.20 -0.19 -19.94
CA SER A 68 -25.86 1.07 -20.28
C SER A 68 -26.15 1.86 -19.01
N VAL A 69 -25.92 3.19 -19.03
CA VAL A 69 -26.20 4.13 -17.94
C VAL A 69 -26.91 5.33 -18.54
N ASP A 70 -28.20 5.49 -18.27
CA ASP A 70 -29.04 6.56 -18.80
C ASP A 70 -28.90 6.73 -20.33
N GLY A 71 -28.84 5.58 -21.06
CA GLY A 71 -28.68 5.54 -22.52
C GLY A 71 -27.24 5.62 -23.03
N LYS A 72 -26.26 5.99 -22.21
CA LYS A 72 -24.84 5.92 -22.59
C LYS A 72 -24.34 4.48 -22.43
N ILE A 73 -23.67 3.96 -23.46
CA ILE A 73 -23.31 2.55 -23.52
C ILE A 73 -21.78 2.33 -23.55
N MET A 74 -21.34 1.23 -22.97
CA MET A 74 -20.06 0.60 -23.26
C MET A 74 -20.29 -0.69 -24.02
N LYS A 75 -19.59 -0.89 -25.12
CA LYS A 75 -19.69 -2.12 -25.92
C LYS A 75 -18.92 -3.28 -25.28
N LYS A 76 -19.37 -4.55 -25.51
CA LYS A 76 -18.63 -5.75 -25.08
C LYS A 76 -17.24 -5.80 -25.70
N SER A 77 -17.13 -5.46 -26.97
CA SER A 77 -15.85 -5.38 -27.69
C SER A 77 -14.87 -4.39 -27.03
N GLU A 78 -15.33 -3.22 -26.61
CA GLU A 78 -14.54 -2.24 -25.87
C GLU A 78 -14.11 -2.75 -24.50
N LEU A 79 -15.04 -3.34 -23.73
CA LEU A 79 -14.76 -3.96 -22.44
C LEU A 79 -13.67 -5.02 -22.55
N GLU A 80 -13.79 -5.93 -23.52
CA GLU A 80 -12.83 -7.01 -23.71
C GLU A 80 -11.45 -6.50 -24.14
N SER A 81 -11.39 -5.46 -24.98
CA SER A 81 -10.15 -4.79 -25.36
C SER A 81 -9.45 -4.21 -24.12
N ASN A 82 -10.19 -3.47 -23.30
CA ASN A 82 -9.67 -2.88 -22.05
C ASN A 82 -9.20 -3.94 -21.05
N VAL A 83 -9.93 -5.06 -20.93
CA VAL A 83 -9.54 -6.23 -20.10
C VAL A 83 -8.22 -6.82 -20.60
N LYS A 84 -8.09 -7.04 -21.92
CA LYS A 84 -6.87 -7.58 -22.54
C LYS A 84 -5.66 -6.70 -22.28
N ASP A 85 -5.81 -5.39 -22.45
CA ASP A 85 -4.74 -4.42 -22.21
C ASP A 85 -4.32 -4.42 -20.73
N ARG A 86 -5.28 -4.51 -19.82
CA ARG A 86 -5.01 -4.57 -18.40
C ARG A 86 -4.26 -5.82 -18.00
N ILE A 87 -4.66 -6.97 -18.52
CA ILE A 87 -3.98 -8.26 -18.28
C ILE A 87 -2.58 -8.25 -18.88
N LYS A 88 -2.40 -7.68 -20.09
CA LYS A 88 -1.10 -7.55 -20.75
C LYS A 88 -0.08 -6.78 -19.89
N MET A 89 -0.51 -5.74 -19.21
CA MET A 89 0.37 -4.96 -18.30
C MET A 89 0.85 -5.76 -17.09
N LEU A 90 0.14 -6.83 -16.73
CA LEU A 90 0.42 -7.67 -15.57
C LEU A 90 0.92 -9.08 -15.95
N LYS A 91 1.25 -9.28 -17.24
CA LYS A 91 1.75 -10.57 -17.75
C LYS A 91 2.95 -11.05 -16.93
N GLY A 92 2.89 -12.31 -16.48
CA GLY A 92 3.93 -12.93 -15.63
C GLY A 92 3.85 -12.63 -14.15
N LYS A 93 2.89 -11.78 -13.68
CA LYS A 93 2.71 -11.43 -12.26
C LYS A 93 1.51 -12.14 -11.62
N ILE A 94 0.67 -12.80 -12.43
CA ILE A 94 -0.55 -13.48 -11.97
C ILE A 94 -0.33 -14.97 -12.12
N PRO A 95 -0.45 -15.76 -11.04
CA PRO A 95 -0.41 -17.22 -11.09
C PRO A 95 -1.46 -17.77 -12.04
N ALA A 96 -1.15 -18.86 -12.73
CA ALA A 96 -2.01 -19.44 -13.78
C ALA A 96 -3.41 -19.81 -13.25
N ASP A 97 -3.47 -20.36 -12.05
CA ASP A 97 -4.70 -20.76 -11.34
C ASP A 97 -5.63 -19.58 -11.00
N LYS A 98 -5.09 -18.35 -10.88
CA LYS A 98 -5.84 -17.14 -10.53
C LYS A 98 -6.19 -16.25 -11.72
N GLN A 99 -5.75 -16.59 -12.93
CA GLN A 99 -5.95 -15.72 -14.11
C GLN A 99 -7.43 -15.53 -14.46
N LYS A 100 -8.26 -16.56 -14.35
CA LYS A 100 -9.70 -16.48 -14.63
C LYS A 100 -10.41 -15.56 -13.64
N GLU A 101 -10.18 -15.75 -12.34
CA GLU A 101 -10.74 -14.91 -11.28
C GLU A 101 -10.29 -13.45 -11.43
N PHE A 102 -9.00 -13.25 -11.71
CA PHE A 102 -8.46 -11.91 -11.95
C PHE A 102 -9.12 -11.22 -13.15
N ARG A 103 -9.34 -11.94 -14.25
CA ARG A 103 -10.01 -11.42 -15.44
C ARG A 103 -11.43 -10.94 -15.11
N GLU A 104 -12.20 -11.75 -14.39
CA GLU A 104 -13.56 -11.38 -14.00
C GLU A 104 -13.58 -10.16 -13.04
N ASN A 105 -12.64 -10.10 -12.12
CA ASN A 105 -12.49 -8.93 -11.25
C ASN A 105 -12.13 -7.65 -12.03
N VAL A 106 -11.29 -7.76 -13.05
CA VAL A 106 -10.97 -6.64 -13.95
C VAL A 106 -12.21 -6.20 -14.74
N LYS A 107 -13.01 -7.12 -15.29
CA LYS A 107 -14.28 -6.81 -15.98
C LYS A 107 -15.23 -6.03 -15.07
N LYS A 108 -15.51 -6.57 -13.88
CA LYS A 108 -16.37 -5.91 -12.87
C LYS A 108 -15.86 -4.51 -12.52
N SER A 109 -14.56 -4.36 -12.36
CA SER A 109 -13.96 -3.05 -12.07
C SER A 109 -14.15 -2.06 -13.21
N LEU A 110 -13.95 -2.48 -14.47
CA LEU A 110 -14.12 -1.62 -15.65
C LEU A 110 -15.57 -1.18 -15.83
N VAL A 111 -16.53 -2.11 -15.67
CA VAL A 111 -17.96 -1.81 -15.71
C VAL A 111 -18.34 -0.80 -14.62
N ASN A 112 -17.91 -1.04 -13.37
CA ASN A 112 -18.17 -0.12 -12.26
C ASN A 112 -17.56 1.27 -12.50
N ASN A 113 -16.34 1.31 -13.06
CA ASN A 113 -15.67 2.57 -13.38
C ASN A 113 -16.43 3.35 -14.47
N PHE A 114 -16.94 2.68 -15.51
CA PHE A 114 -17.77 3.30 -16.52
C PHE A 114 -19.04 3.89 -15.90
N ILE A 115 -19.75 3.11 -15.09
CA ILE A 115 -20.96 3.57 -14.39
C ILE A 115 -20.65 4.82 -13.58
N MET A 116 -19.65 4.76 -12.71
CA MET A 116 -19.30 5.89 -11.83
C MET A 116 -18.87 7.12 -12.61
N LYS A 117 -18.02 6.95 -13.65
CA LYS A 117 -17.55 8.05 -14.49
C LYS A 117 -18.70 8.72 -15.21
N THR A 118 -19.60 7.94 -15.80
CA THR A 118 -20.80 8.44 -16.51
C THR A 118 -21.68 9.25 -15.57
N LEU A 119 -22.04 8.70 -14.41
CA LEU A 119 -22.89 9.38 -13.43
C LEU A 119 -22.26 10.68 -12.91
N LEU A 120 -20.95 10.69 -12.65
CA LEU A 120 -20.24 11.88 -12.21
C LEU A 120 -20.18 12.94 -13.30
N ILE A 121 -19.91 12.56 -14.56
CA ILE A 121 -19.91 13.49 -15.69
C ILE A 121 -21.28 14.17 -15.81
N ASP A 122 -22.36 13.39 -15.76
CA ASP A 122 -23.70 13.90 -15.91
C ASP A 122 -24.11 14.82 -14.75
N GLU A 123 -23.80 14.42 -13.53
CA GLU A 123 -24.09 15.25 -12.36
C GLU A 123 -23.28 16.54 -12.34
N MET A 124 -21.99 16.47 -12.67
CA MET A 124 -21.15 17.66 -12.77
C MET A 124 -21.59 18.59 -13.90
N ALA A 125 -22.09 18.05 -15.02
CA ALA A 125 -22.65 18.85 -16.11
C ALA A 125 -23.95 19.54 -15.69
N LYS A 126 -24.88 18.83 -15.03
CA LYS A 126 -26.10 19.42 -14.46
C LYS A 126 -25.81 20.57 -13.51
N LYS A 127 -24.77 20.41 -12.69
CA LYS A 127 -24.32 21.43 -11.71
C LYS A 127 -23.36 22.47 -12.29
N LYS A 128 -23.07 22.42 -13.59
CA LYS A 128 -22.16 23.34 -14.30
C LYS A 128 -20.79 23.45 -13.61
N ILE A 129 -20.22 22.30 -13.19
CA ILE A 129 -18.93 22.24 -12.53
C ILE A 129 -17.83 22.44 -13.57
N GLU A 130 -17.21 23.61 -13.56
CA GLU A 130 -16.02 23.93 -14.35
C GLU A 130 -14.80 24.12 -13.43
N VAL A 131 -13.61 23.94 -13.98
CA VAL A 131 -12.33 24.13 -13.29
C VAL A 131 -11.45 25.09 -14.07
N SER A 132 -10.85 26.04 -13.38
CA SER A 132 -9.83 26.95 -13.92
C SER A 132 -8.46 26.29 -13.98
N ASP A 133 -7.54 26.86 -14.77
CA ASP A 133 -6.14 26.41 -14.81
C ASP A 133 -5.48 26.42 -13.43
N GLN A 134 -5.84 27.40 -12.59
CA GLN A 134 -5.33 27.48 -11.22
C GLN A 134 -5.82 26.30 -10.37
N GLU A 135 -7.08 25.88 -10.49
CA GLU A 135 -7.63 24.72 -9.77
C GLU A 135 -7.01 23.42 -10.27
N ILE A 136 -6.77 23.30 -11.58
CA ILE A 136 -6.04 22.18 -12.17
C ILE A 136 -4.61 22.12 -11.62
N LYS A 137 -3.93 23.29 -11.54
CA LYS A 137 -2.59 23.39 -10.97
C LYS A 137 -2.58 22.93 -9.49
N VAL A 138 -3.50 23.42 -8.66
CA VAL A 138 -3.61 23.01 -7.25
C VAL A 138 -3.85 21.50 -7.15
N PHE A 139 -4.68 20.92 -8.02
CA PHE A 139 -4.93 19.48 -8.06
C PHE A 139 -3.66 18.69 -8.43
N THR A 140 -2.92 19.13 -9.45
CA THR A 140 -1.67 18.46 -9.86
C THR A 140 -0.55 18.63 -8.83
N ASP A 141 -0.46 19.76 -8.13
CA ASP A 141 0.50 19.98 -7.04
C ASP A 141 0.22 19.03 -5.86
N LYS A 142 -1.05 18.72 -5.54
CA LYS A 142 -1.41 17.70 -4.55
C LYS A 142 -0.97 16.30 -4.99
N ILE A 143 -1.13 15.96 -6.28
CA ILE A 143 -0.62 14.70 -6.81
C ILE A 143 0.90 14.63 -6.64
N LYS A 144 1.61 15.71 -7.06
CA LYS A 144 3.06 15.82 -6.94
C LYS A 144 3.53 15.64 -5.49
N ALA A 145 2.87 16.26 -4.53
CA ALA A 145 3.19 16.15 -3.11
C ALA A 145 3.01 14.72 -2.54
N SER A 146 2.17 13.88 -3.18
CA SER A 146 1.95 12.48 -2.79
C SER A 146 2.93 11.50 -3.44
N LEU A 147 3.77 11.95 -4.37
CA LEU A 147 4.74 11.08 -5.04
C LEU A 147 5.99 10.84 -4.18
N PRO A 148 6.66 9.69 -4.36
CA PRO A 148 7.97 9.47 -3.75
C PRO A 148 8.98 10.56 -4.16
N PRO A 149 9.95 10.92 -3.30
CA PRO A 149 10.90 12.01 -3.55
C PRO A 149 11.70 11.93 -4.85
N ASN A 150 11.86 10.71 -5.37
CA ASN A 150 12.63 10.41 -6.58
C ASN A 150 11.76 10.30 -7.85
N LYS A 151 10.50 10.77 -7.83
CA LYS A 151 9.60 10.72 -8.99
C LYS A 151 9.02 12.07 -9.32
N THR A 152 9.09 12.42 -10.59
CA THR A 152 8.43 13.60 -11.13
C THR A 152 6.97 13.31 -11.49
N LEU A 153 6.16 14.36 -11.54
CA LEU A 153 4.76 14.27 -11.99
C LEU A 153 4.69 13.74 -13.43
N ASP A 154 5.55 14.24 -14.34
CA ASP A 154 5.56 13.84 -15.76
C ASP A 154 5.89 12.37 -15.94
N GLU A 155 6.90 11.86 -15.23
CA GLU A 155 7.20 10.42 -15.22
C GLU A 155 6.03 9.59 -14.72
N PHE A 156 5.37 10.06 -13.66
CA PHE A 156 4.19 9.41 -13.13
C PHE A 156 3.03 9.38 -14.13
N LEU A 157 2.70 10.52 -14.75
CA LEU A 157 1.63 10.62 -15.75
C LEU A 157 1.92 9.75 -16.98
N LYS A 158 3.13 9.81 -17.53
CA LYS A 158 3.57 8.96 -18.66
C LYS A 158 3.51 7.47 -18.31
N ALA A 159 4.08 7.08 -17.19
CA ALA A 159 4.09 5.67 -16.74
C ALA A 159 2.68 5.10 -16.54
N ASN A 160 1.73 5.96 -16.17
CA ASN A 160 0.34 5.58 -15.94
C ASN A 160 -0.58 5.91 -17.12
N LYS A 161 -0.05 6.46 -18.22
CA LYS A 161 -0.79 6.90 -19.41
C LYS A 161 -1.98 7.81 -19.07
N VAL A 162 -1.80 8.71 -18.10
CA VAL A 162 -2.84 9.67 -17.68
C VAL A 162 -2.88 10.82 -18.68
N SER A 163 -4.03 11.07 -19.27
CA SER A 163 -4.23 12.16 -20.22
C SER A 163 -4.54 13.50 -19.52
N LYS A 164 -4.45 14.61 -20.27
CA LYS A 164 -4.84 15.93 -19.75
C LYS A 164 -6.31 15.97 -19.37
N GLU A 165 -7.17 15.34 -20.17
CA GLU A 165 -8.61 15.25 -19.93
C GLU A 165 -8.92 14.50 -18.63
N GLU A 166 -8.14 13.46 -18.32
CA GLU A 166 -8.26 12.74 -17.05
C GLU A 166 -7.84 13.59 -15.84
N ILE A 167 -6.84 14.45 -16.01
CA ILE A 167 -6.44 15.42 -14.98
C ILE A 167 -7.56 16.42 -14.74
N VAL A 168 -8.12 17.00 -15.82
CA VAL A 168 -9.26 17.93 -15.75
C VAL A 168 -10.48 17.27 -15.10
N PHE A 169 -10.80 16.04 -15.49
CA PHE A 169 -11.87 15.25 -14.88
C PHE A 169 -11.62 15.04 -13.39
N GLY A 170 -10.41 14.66 -13.00
CA GLY A 170 -10.03 14.51 -11.59
C GLY A 170 -10.17 15.81 -10.78
N ALA A 171 -9.77 16.94 -11.35
CA ALA A 171 -9.94 18.26 -10.73
C ALA A 171 -11.43 18.63 -10.60
N LYS A 172 -12.28 18.36 -11.62
CA LYS A 172 -13.73 18.55 -11.55
C LYS A 172 -14.36 17.67 -10.46
N VAL A 173 -13.99 16.41 -10.38
CA VAL A 173 -14.44 15.50 -9.30
C VAL A 173 -14.04 16.01 -7.92
N ALA A 174 -12.81 16.48 -7.75
CA ALA A 174 -12.35 17.05 -6.49
C ALA A 174 -13.14 18.31 -6.11
N LYS A 175 -13.41 19.20 -7.07
CA LYS A 175 -14.26 20.40 -6.85
C LYS A 175 -15.68 20.00 -6.48
N PHE A 176 -16.29 19.08 -7.23
CA PHE A 176 -17.62 18.54 -6.97
C PHE A 176 -17.70 17.94 -5.56
N ALA A 177 -16.77 17.08 -5.18
CA ALA A 177 -16.74 16.49 -3.86
C ALA A 177 -16.64 17.55 -2.76
N ASN A 178 -15.79 18.58 -2.94
CA ASN A 178 -15.68 19.68 -1.98
C ASN A 178 -16.99 20.51 -1.87
N MET A 179 -17.71 20.69 -2.96
CA MET A 179 -19.00 21.43 -2.96
C MET A 179 -20.11 20.61 -2.29
N GLU A 180 -20.22 19.32 -2.61
CA GLU A 180 -21.31 18.46 -2.09
C GLU A 180 -21.10 18.03 -0.64
N ILE A 181 -19.86 17.75 -0.27
CA ILE A 181 -19.51 17.29 1.09
C ILE A 181 -19.36 18.49 2.03
N GLY A 182 -19.02 19.64 1.45
CA GLY A 182 -18.66 20.86 2.19
C GLY A 182 -17.34 20.67 2.95
N ILE A 183 -16.94 21.73 3.65
CA ILE A 183 -15.91 21.62 4.68
C ILE A 183 -16.62 21.03 5.90
N LYS A 184 -16.81 19.70 5.93
CA LYS A 184 -17.27 19.04 7.15
C LYS A 184 -16.34 19.42 8.27
N ALA A 185 -16.91 19.80 9.40
CA ALA A 185 -16.20 20.19 10.58
C ALA A 185 -15.08 19.19 10.85
N LYS A 186 -13.88 19.70 11.17
CA LYS A 186 -12.77 18.85 11.63
C LYS A 186 -13.31 17.92 12.73
N PRO A 187 -12.85 16.67 12.79
CA PRO A 187 -13.25 15.76 13.85
C PRO A 187 -13.12 16.44 15.22
N THR A 188 -14.11 16.23 16.05
CA THR A 188 -14.14 16.82 17.40
C THR A 188 -13.07 16.16 18.28
N GLN A 189 -12.64 16.85 19.31
CA GLN A 189 -11.73 16.29 20.32
C GLN A 189 -12.27 15.00 20.94
N LYS A 190 -13.60 14.88 21.10
CA LYS A 190 -14.28 13.68 21.61
C LYS A 190 -14.11 12.48 20.66
N GLU A 191 -14.28 12.69 19.36
CA GLU A 191 -14.11 11.65 18.35
C GLU A 191 -12.65 11.19 18.25
N ILE A 192 -11.71 12.13 18.28
CA ILE A 192 -10.26 11.83 18.27
C ILE A 192 -9.90 11.02 19.52
N SER A 193 -10.34 11.45 20.70
CA SER A 193 -10.07 10.73 21.95
C SER A 193 -10.72 9.36 21.99
N LYS A 194 -11.94 9.24 21.46
CA LYS A 194 -12.64 7.96 21.33
C LYS A 194 -11.87 7.01 20.41
N PHE A 195 -11.46 7.48 19.22
CA PHE A 195 -10.69 6.68 18.27
C PHE A 195 -9.37 6.18 18.88
N TYR A 196 -8.65 7.06 19.58
CA TYR A 196 -7.42 6.70 20.26
C TYR A 196 -7.64 5.61 21.32
N LYS A 197 -8.66 5.73 22.15
CA LYS A 197 -9.01 4.73 23.17
C LYS A 197 -9.41 3.39 22.54
N ASP A 198 -10.31 3.43 21.56
CA ASP A 198 -10.84 2.23 20.91
C ASP A 198 -9.77 1.47 20.09
N ASN A 199 -8.63 2.12 19.80
CA ASN A 199 -7.53 1.55 19.03
C ASN A 199 -6.19 1.65 19.77
N SER A 200 -6.22 1.62 21.10
CA SER A 200 -5.05 1.86 21.96
C SER A 200 -3.86 0.96 21.63
N GLU A 201 -4.12 -0.29 21.22
CA GLU A 201 -3.09 -1.24 20.79
C GLU A 201 -2.29 -0.78 19.56
N LYS A 202 -2.86 0.08 18.72
CA LYS A 202 -2.19 0.64 17.53
C LYS A 202 -1.24 1.80 17.87
N PHE A 203 -1.37 2.34 19.07
CA PHE A 203 -0.57 3.45 19.57
C PHE A 203 0.51 2.99 20.55
N VAL A 204 0.89 1.72 20.51
CA VAL A 204 2.02 1.19 21.23
C VAL A 204 3.20 1.02 20.28
N ALA A 205 4.27 1.77 20.51
CA ALA A 205 5.56 1.46 19.91
C ALA A 205 6.07 0.17 20.56
N PRO A 206 6.23 -0.92 19.80
CA PRO A 206 6.65 -2.19 20.39
C PRO A 206 8.08 -2.10 20.91
N GLU A 207 8.40 -2.96 21.87
CA GLU A 207 9.78 -3.16 22.31
C GLU A 207 10.68 -3.45 21.10
N SER A 208 11.88 -2.87 21.10
CA SER A 208 12.90 -3.13 20.10
C SER A 208 14.28 -3.20 20.74
N VAL A 209 15.14 -4.04 20.18
CA VAL A 209 16.51 -4.23 20.65
C VAL A 209 17.50 -3.97 19.52
N HIS A 210 18.53 -3.17 19.79
CA HIS A 210 19.65 -2.96 18.89
C HIS A 210 20.65 -4.07 19.11
N VAL A 211 20.88 -4.86 18.08
CA VAL A 211 21.74 -6.05 18.20
C VAL A 211 22.79 -6.08 17.11
N ARG A 212 23.94 -6.67 17.43
CA ARG A 212 24.92 -7.16 16.47
C ARG A 212 25.13 -8.65 16.63
N HIS A 213 25.50 -9.34 15.55
CA HIS A 213 25.68 -10.77 15.58
C HIS A 213 26.82 -11.26 14.67
N ILE A 214 27.31 -12.45 14.96
CA ILE A 214 28.18 -13.25 14.09
C ILE A 214 27.44 -14.52 13.73
N LEU A 215 27.38 -14.86 12.47
CA LEU A 215 26.79 -16.10 11.95
C LEU A 215 27.87 -16.99 11.36
N VAL A 216 27.93 -18.25 11.78
CA VAL A 216 28.60 -19.33 11.04
C VAL A 216 27.49 -20.19 10.42
N ALA A 217 27.33 -20.05 9.10
CA ALA A 217 26.21 -20.65 8.38
C ALA A 217 26.34 -22.17 8.29
N VAL A 218 25.22 -22.87 8.46
CA VAL A 218 25.09 -24.32 8.26
C VAL A 218 24.16 -24.57 7.09
N ASN A 219 24.65 -25.32 6.09
CA ASN A 219 23.85 -25.68 4.91
C ASN A 219 23.13 -27.00 5.15
N LYS A 220 21.99 -27.20 4.44
CA LYS A 220 21.20 -28.45 4.55
C LYS A 220 21.97 -29.71 4.18
N GLY A 221 23.03 -29.61 3.35
CA GLY A 221 23.89 -30.72 2.93
C GLY A 221 25.13 -30.95 3.77
N ASP A 222 25.35 -30.16 4.84
CA ASP A 222 26.55 -30.30 5.68
C ASP A 222 26.48 -31.61 6.48
N SER A 223 27.56 -32.39 6.43
CA SER A 223 27.71 -33.59 7.26
C SER A 223 27.81 -33.21 8.75
N ASP A 224 27.57 -34.17 9.63
CA ASP A 224 27.65 -33.93 11.09
C ASP A 224 29.05 -33.49 11.52
N LYS A 225 30.10 -33.98 10.86
CA LYS A 225 31.48 -33.51 11.07
C LYS A 225 31.62 -32.02 10.72
N ILE A 226 31.11 -31.60 9.56
CA ILE A 226 31.15 -30.18 9.15
C ILE A 226 30.36 -29.30 10.13
N LYS A 227 29.21 -29.76 10.60
CA LYS A 227 28.40 -29.04 11.60
C LYS A 227 29.15 -28.93 12.93
N ALA A 228 29.89 -29.98 13.36
CA ALA A 228 30.70 -29.97 14.57
C ALA A 228 31.83 -28.96 14.43
N ASP A 229 32.59 -28.99 13.32
CA ASP A 229 33.69 -28.05 13.05
C ASP A 229 33.20 -26.59 13.04
N LYS A 230 32.02 -26.32 12.45
CA LYS A 230 31.38 -25.00 12.44
C LYS A 230 30.94 -24.57 13.85
N LYS A 231 30.44 -25.49 14.65
CA LYS A 231 30.07 -25.23 16.05
C LYS A 231 31.32 -24.90 16.88
N GLU A 232 32.38 -25.65 16.68
CA GLU A 232 33.67 -25.36 17.34
C GLU A 232 34.21 -23.98 16.95
N LYS A 233 34.13 -23.63 15.65
CA LYS A 233 34.54 -22.31 15.14
C LYS A 233 33.79 -21.19 15.86
N ILE A 234 32.45 -21.25 15.95
CA ILE A 234 31.67 -20.19 16.59
C ILE A 234 31.90 -20.12 18.09
N GLU A 235 32.11 -21.25 18.77
CA GLU A 235 32.49 -21.29 20.18
C GLU A 235 33.86 -20.67 20.44
N ASN A 236 34.84 -20.88 19.55
CA ASN A 236 36.13 -20.25 19.63
C ASN A 236 36.06 -18.74 19.40
N LEU A 237 35.22 -18.27 18.46
CA LEU A 237 34.93 -16.83 18.29
C LEU A 237 34.30 -16.23 19.55
N ARG A 238 33.35 -16.94 20.18
CA ARG A 238 32.78 -16.51 21.45
C ARG A 238 33.82 -16.37 22.56
N LYS A 239 34.77 -17.33 22.66
CA LYS A 239 35.87 -17.27 23.65
C LYS A 239 36.75 -16.03 23.42
N GLN A 240 37.05 -15.68 22.16
CA GLN A 240 37.78 -14.46 21.81
C GLN A 240 37.03 -13.20 22.24
N LEU A 241 35.74 -13.10 21.94
CA LEU A 241 34.90 -11.99 22.38
C LEU A 241 34.84 -11.84 23.91
N LEU A 242 34.79 -12.96 24.64
CA LEU A 242 34.82 -12.95 26.11
C LEU A 242 36.18 -12.52 26.68
N LYS A 243 37.25 -12.63 25.90
CA LYS A 243 38.59 -12.12 26.26
C LYS A 243 38.76 -10.63 25.91
N GLY A 244 37.81 -10.02 25.23
CA GLY A 244 37.80 -8.61 24.91
C GLY A 244 38.18 -8.28 23.46
N ASP A 245 38.27 -9.26 22.58
CA ASP A 245 38.51 -8.99 21.16
C ASP A 245 37.37 -8.18 20.56
N ASP A 246 37.66 -7.35 19.54
CA ASP A 246 36.66 -6.47 18.93
C ASP A 246 35.61 -7.27 18.15
N PHE A 247 34.35 -7.06 18.51
CA PHE A 247 33.24 -7.77 17.91
C PHE A 247 33.08 -7.47 16.42
N ALA A 248 33.25 -6.20 16.03
CA ALA A 248 33.06 -5.79 14.65
C ALA A 248 34.16 -6.36 13.74
N GLU A 249 35.40 -6.41 14.23
CA GLU A 249 36.50 -7.03 13.51
C GLU A 249 36.30 -8.54 13.34
N LEU A 250 35.86 -9.23 14.40
CA LEU A 250 35.57 -10.66 14.31
C LEU A 250 34.39 -10.94 13.39
N ALA A 251 33.34 -10.09 13.41
CA ALA A 251 32.22 -10.20 12.50
C ALA A 251 32.64 -10.02 11.04
N ARG A 252 33.42 -8.97 10.73
CA ARG A 252 33.94 -8.73 9.37
C ARG A 252 34.72 -9.91 8.82
N LYS A 253 35.56 -10.50 9.66
CA LYS A 253 36.49 -11.60 9.25
C LYS A 253 35.79 -12.95 9.17
N ASN A 254 34.80 -13.22 9.99
CA ASN A 254 34.32 -14.58 10.22
C ASN A 254 32.83 -14.80 9.99
N SER A 255 32.01 -13.74 9.93
CA SER A 255 30.57 -13.88 9.78
C SER A 255 30.19 -14.18 8.33
N ASP A 256 29.26 -15.12 8.15
CA ASP A 256 28.66 -15.45 6.86
C ASP A 256 27.42 -14.58 6.55
N CYS A 257 26.98 -13.74 7.52
CA CYS A 257 25.89 -12.80 7.28
C CYS A 257 26.35 -11.55 6.52
N PRO A 258 25.55 -11.00 5.58
CA PRO A 258 25.87 -9.73 4.91
C PRO A 258 26.09 -8.55 5.86
N SER A 259 25.55 -8.58 7.08
CA SER A 259 25.80 -7.56 8.10
C SER A 259 27.25 -7.48 8.57
N LYS A 260 28.10 -8.43 8.20
CA LYS A 260 29.57 -8.38 8.48
C LYS A 260 30.19 -7.08 8.02
N GLU A 261 29.75 -6.51 6.90
CA GLU A 261 30.25 -5.24 6.36
C GLU A 261 30.07 -4.07 7.34
N THR A 262 29.04 -4.15 8.18
CA THR A 262 28.76 -3.20 9.26
C THR A 262 29.16 -3.73 10.65
N GLY A 263 30.10 -4.70 10.70
CA GLY A 263 30.56 -5.28 11.97
C GLY A 263 29.50 -6.14 12.67
N GLY A 264 28.59 -6.72 11.91
CA GLY A 264 27.50 -7.57 12.40
C GLY A 264 26.26 -6.81 12.84
N ASP A 265 26.21 -5.49 12.70
CA ASP A 265 25.10 -4.64 13.17
C ASP A 265 23.82 -4.86 12.36
N LEU A 266 22.72 -5.17 13.06
CA LEU A 266 21.37 -5.33 12.51
C LEU A 266 20.44 -4.16 12.84
N ASN A 267 20.95 -3.11 13.50
CA ASN A 267 20.16 -2.02 14.04
C ASN A 267 19.06 -2.51 15.03
N PHE A 268 18.02 -1.69 15.22
CA PHE A 268 16.90 -2.06 16.07
C PHE A 268 15.97 -3.07 15.38
N ILE A 269 15.89 -4.26 15.96
CA ILE A 269 14.92 -5.29 15.56
C ILE A 269 13.73 -5.32 16.52
N ARG A 270 12.58 -5.77 15.98
CA ARG A 270 11.33 -5.95 16.72
C ARG A 270 10.95 -7.42 16.72
N LYS A 271 10.11 -7.84 17.65
CA LYS A 271 9.52 -9.19 17.64
C LYS A 271 8.82 -9.47 16.31
N GLY A 272 9.00 -10.68 15.80
CA GLY A 272 8.49 -11.11 14.49
C GLY A 272 9.36 -10.77 13.28
N GLN A 273 10.53 -10.12 13.47
CA GLN A 273 11.45 -9.77 12.36
C GLN A 273 12.57 -10.80 12.14
N THR A 274 12.81 -11.65 13.12
CA THR A 274 13.85 -12.69 13.06
C THR A 274 13.26 -14.06 13.41
N VAL A 275 14.03 -15.12 13.17
CA VAL A 275 13.59 -16.47 13.55
C VAL A 275 13.55 -16.62 15.07
N LYS A 276 12.62 -17.45 15.54
CA LYS A 276 12.25 -17.54 16.96
C LYS A 276 13.45 -17.74 17.91
N PRO A 277 14.39 -18.67 17.67
CA PRO A 277 15.52 -18.84 18.58
C PRO A 277 16.44 -17.61 18.68
N PHE A 278 16.62 -16.89 17.57
CA PHE A 278 17.38 -15.63 17.55
C PHE A 278 16.63 -14.53 18.31
N GLU A 279 15.33 -14.41 18.07
CA GLU A 279 14.47 -13.43 18.72
C GLU A 279 14.48 -13.63 20.24
N ASP A 280 14.24 -14.85 20.70
CA ASP A 280 14.20 -15.16 22.13
C ASP A 280 15.52 -14.81 22.82
N ALA A 281 16.65 -15.14 22.20
CA ALA A 281 17.96 -14.79 22.72
C ALA A 281 18.18 -13.27 22.75
N ALA A 282 17.87 -12.55 21.65
CA ALA A 282 18.06 -11.11 21.57
C ALA A 282 17.19 -10.33 22.57
N PHE A 283 15.95 -10.77 22.79
CA PHE A 283 15.03 -10.09 23.71
C PHE A 283 15.20 -10.46 25.18
N SER A 284 15.80 -11.62 25.51
CA SER A 284 16.09 -12.02 26.88
C SER A 284 17.48 -11.59 27.38
N GLN A 285 18.45 -11.38 26.46
CA GLN A 285 19.85 -11.12 26.80
C GLN A 285 20.04 -9.73 27.39
N GLU A 286 20.92 -9.59 28.37
CA GLU A 286 21.31 -8.29 28.95
C GLU A 286 22.13 -7.46 27.96
N LYS A 287 22.07 -6.13 28.14
CA LYS A 287 22.82 -5.17 27.31
C LYS A 287 24.33 -5.35 27.50
N ASN A 288 25.05 -5.30 26.38
CA ASN A 288 26.51 -5.41 26.27
C ASN A 288 27.11 -6.77 26.64
N VAL A 289 26.31 -7.76 26.98
CA VAL A 289 26.79 -9.12 27.26
C VAL A 289 26.99 -9.88 25.95
N ILE A 290 28.04 -10.69 25.87
CA ILE A 290 28.25 -11.67 24.81
C ILE A 290 27.40 -12.90 25.11
N GLY A 291 26.33 -13.13 24.36
CA GLY A 291 25.40 -14.24 24.57
C GLY A 291 26.02 -15.63 24.35
N PRO A 292 25.31 -16.67 24.73
CA PRO A 292 25.66 -18.03 24.36
C PRO A 292 25.53 -18.23 22.85
N VAL A 293 26.18 -19.27 22.31
CA VAL A 293 25.95 -19.72 20.95
C VAL A 293 24.53 -20.25 20.83
N ILE A 294 23.75 -19.69 19.92
CA ILE A 294 22.40 -20.15 19.59
C ILE A 294 22.37 -20.81 18.23
N THR A 295 21.48 -21.80 18.10
CA THR A 295 21.26 -22.53 16.84
C THR A 295 19.96 -22.08 16.19
N THR A 296 20.03 -21.81 14.90
CA THR A 296 18.86 -21.53 14.05
C THR A 296 18.89 -22.39 12.79
N GLU A 297 17.87 -22.29 11.95
CA GLU A 297 17.88 -22.91 10.62
C GLU A 297 18.99 -22.39 9.68
N PHE A 298 19.59 -21.23 9.98
CA PHE A 298 20.68 -20.63 9.20
C PHE A 298 22.07 -21.06 9.70
N GLY A 299 22.18 -21.58 10.91
CA GLY A 299 23.44 -21.99 11.51
C GLY A 299 23.59 -21.53 12.96
N TYR A 300 24.84 -21.27 13.35
CA TYR A 300 25.21 -20.89 14.71
C TYR A 300 25.44 -19.38 14.81
N HIS A 301 24.90 -18.75 15.86
CA HIS A 301 25.01 -17.31 16.06
C HIS A 301 25.57 -16.97 17.43
N ILE A 302 26.32 -15.88 17.50
CA ILE A 302 26.62 -15.14 18.72
C ILE A 302 25.93 -13.80 18.59
N ILE A 303 25.16 -13.41 19.62
CA ILE A 303 24.43 -12.13 19.65
C ILE A 303 25.02 -11.26 20.76
N GLN A 304 25.07 -9.95 20.51
CA GLN A 304 25.25 -8.94 21.54
C GLN A 304 24.18 -7.88 21.41
N VAL A 305 23.46 -7.60 22.49
CA VAL A 305 22.50 -6.49 22.58
C VAL A 305 23.25 -5.22 22.89
N LEU A 306 23.16 -4.22 22.04
CA LEU A 306 23.81 -2.91 22.20
C LEU A 306 22.91 -1.90 22.92
N ASP A 307 21.60 -1.97 22.64
CA ASP A 307 20.63 -1.07 23.25
C ASP A 307 19.23 -1.71 23.27
N ARG A 308 18.35 -1.18 24.12
CA ARG A 308 16.97 -1.65 24.25
C ARG A 308 16.03 -0.47 24.41
N LYS A 309 14.98 -0.42 23.59
CA LYS A 309 13.86 0.51 23.71
C LYS A 309 12.65 -0.26 24.20
N PRO A 310 12.17 -0.01 25.41
CA PRO A 310 10.97 -0.67 25.93
C PRO A 310 9.75 -0.30 25.08
N ALA A 311 8.72 -1.13 25.14
CA ALA A 311 7.44 -0.77 24.57
C ALA A 311 6.93 0.52 25.22
N LYS A 312 6.47 1.48 24.40
CA LYS A 312 5.99 2.78 24.87
C LYS A 312 4.65 3.10 24.23
N THR A 313 3.65 3.45 25.03
CA THR A 313 2.42 4.03 24.50
C THR A 313 2.71 5.42 23.97
N ILE A 314 2.37 5.66 22.71
CA ILE A 314 2.49 6.97 22.07
C ILE A 314 1.33 7.83 22.59
N ALA A 315 1.63 8.97 23.20
CA ALA A 315 0.61 9.83 23.79
C ALA A 315 -0.36 10.38 22.73
N LEU A 316 -1.61 10.62 23.12
CA LEU A 316 -2.63 11.16 22.22
C LEU A 316 -2.17 12.45 21.53
N ASP A 317 -1.49 13.34 22.25
CA ASP A 317 -1.03 14.62 21.70
C ASP A 317 -0.01 14.45 20.57
N GLU A 318 0.82 13.40 20.61
CA GLU A 318 1.79 13.07 19.55
C GLU A 318 1.13 12.59 18.25
N VAL A 319 -0.09 12.04 18.32
CA VAL A 319 -0.81 11.44 17.20
C VAL A 319 -2.14 12.13 16.86
N LYS A 320 -2.55 13.12 17.65
CA LYS A 320 -3.82 13.82 17.52
C LYS A 320 -4.09 14.33 16.11
N ASP A 321 -3.11 15.01 15.50
CA ASP A 321 -3.26 15.55 14.15
C ASP A 321 -3.38 14.46 13.09
N LYS A 322 -2.65 13.35 13.26
CA LYS A 322 -2.74 12.19 12.37
C LYS A 322 -4.11 11.51 12.49
N ILE A 323 -4.62 11.34 13.69
CA ILE A 323 -5.96 10.79 13.93
C ILE A 323 -7.02 11.72 13.34
N SER A 324 -6.90 13.03 13.56
CA SER A 324 -7.80 14.03 13.01
C SER A 324 -7.85 13.97 11.48
N ALA A 325 -6.69 13.93 10.82
CA ALA A 325 -6.60 13.81 9.37
C ALA A 325 -7.20 12.49 8.86
N TYR A 326 -6.94 11.38 9.54
CA TYR A 326 -7.48 10.07 9.21
C TYR A 326 -9.01 10.03 9.32
N LEU A 327 -9.57 10.52 10.43
CA LEU A 327 -11.02 10.58 10.63
C LEU A 327 -11.70 11.52 9.62
N ALA A 328 -11.12 12.68 9.34
CA ALA A 328 -11.62 13.60 8.32
C ALA A 328 -11.65 12.93 6.92
N GLN A 329 -10.59 12.20 6.57
CA GLN A 329 -10.53 11.46 5.31
C GLN A 329 -11.59 10.33 5.26
N GLN A 330 -11.80 9.60 6.35
CA GLN A 330 -12.85 8.57 6.42
C GLN A 330 -14.24 9.16 6.21
N GLU A 331 -14.55 10.26 6.89
CA GLU A 331 -15.86 10.94 6.74
C GLU A 331 -16.04 11.47 5.32
N GLN A 332 -15.01 12.05 4.70
CA GLN A 332 -15.07 12.47 3.31
C GLN A 332 -15.33 11.29 2.36
N SER A 333 -14.63 10.18 2.56
CA SER A 333 -14.80 8.96 1.74
C SER A 333 -16.21 8.40 1.87
N LYS A 334 -16.75 8.34 3.09
CA LYS A 334 -18.10 7.89 3.36
C LYS A 334 -19.14 8.79 2.70
N ALA A 335 -19.02 10.11 2.90
CA ALA A 335 -19.94 11.06 2.31
C ALA A 335 -19.94 10.99 0.77
N PHE A 336 -18.77 10.83 0.15
CA PHE A 336 -18.66 10.65 -1.29
C PHE A 336 -19.29 9.33 -1.76
N ALA A 337 -19.12 8.25 -1.00
CA ALA A 337 -19.78 6.98 -1.25
C ALA A 337 -21.32 7.10 -1.23
N ASP A 338 -21.84 7.83 -0.25
CA ASP A 338 -23.28 8.07 -0.12
C ASP A 338 -23.82 8.88 -1.31
N ILE A 339 -23.06 9.86 -1.80
CA ILE A 339 -23.39 10.60 -3.03
C ILE A 339 -23.44 9.66 -4.23
N LEU A 340 -22.40 8.85 -4.44
CA LEU A 340 -22.37 7.89 -5.55
C LEU A 340 -23.49 6.86 -5.46
N LYS A 341 -23.85 6.41 -4.26
CA LYS A 341 -24.96 5.51 -4.04
C LYS A 341 -26.27 6.16 -4.50
N LYS A 342 -26.56 7.39 -4.08
CA LYS A 342 -27.74 8.14 -4.52
C LYS A 342 -27.77 8.35 -6.04
N LEU A 343 -26.64 8.68 -6.66
CA LEU A 343 -26.57 8.81 -8.11
C LEU A 343 -26.91 7.50 -8.83
N LYS A 344 -26.42 6.35 -8.31
CA LYS A 344 -26.75 5.03 -8.86
C LYS A 344 -28.23 4.67 -8.70
N GLU A 345 -28.84 4.99 -7.55
CA GLU A 345 -30.25 4.71 -7.28
C GLU A 345 -31.19 5.51 -8.20
N ASN A 346 -30.75 6.70 -8.64
CA ASN A 346 -31.54 7.59 -9.51
C ASN A 346 -31.29 7.37 -11.01
N ALA A 347 -30.38 6.47 -11.39
CA ALA A 347 -29.99 6.24 -12.78
C ALA A 347 -30.54 4.91 -13.31
N LYS A 348 -30.84 4.86 -14.60
CA LYS A 348 -31.21 3.62 -15.29
C LYS A 348 -29.91 2.87 -15.70
N ILE A 349 -29.48 1.93 -14.88
CA ILE A 349 -28.29 1.12 -15.11
C ILE A 349 -28.70 -0.29 -15.52
N ILE A 350 -28.21 -0.76 -16.68
CA ILE A 350 -28.45 -2.11 -17.20
C ILE A 350 -27.07 -2.71 -17.53
N VAL A 351 -26.76 -3.85 -16.92
CA VAL A 351 -25.54 -4.65 -17.19
C VAL A 351 -26.00 -5.92 -17.89
N TYR A 352 -25.37 -6.23 -19.05
CA TYR A 352 -25.76 -7.32 -19.97
C TYR A 352 -24.84 -8.55 -19.85
#